data_2bc331219e4945bc2e64f20a0995c856
#
_entry.id   2bc331219e4945bc2e64f20a0995c856
#
_cell.length_a   1.000
_cell.length_b   1.000
_cell.length_c   1.000
_cell.angle_alpha   90.00
_cell.angle_beta   90.00
_cell.angle_gamma   90.00
#
_symmetry.space_group_name_H-M   'P 1'
#
loop_
_entity.id
_entity.type
_entity.pdbx_description
1 polymer ?
#
loop_
_entity_poly.entity_id
_entity_poly.type
_entity_poly.pdbx_seq_one_letter_code
_entity_poly.pdbx_strand_id
1 'polypeptide(L)' 'MFPNLDAELARKKITRSLLAEIIHKTPTTLSLKLNGKAPLTLSECMEIKEAIGTDCTLDYLFATEQEGGE' A
#
# COMPACT_ATOMS: atom_id res chain seq x y z
N MET A 1 -9.14 0.68 0.68
CA MET A 1 -8.94 0.88 -0.75
C MET A 1 -8.10 -0.21 -1.38
N PHE A 2 -7.11 -0.70 -0.68
CA PHE A 2 -6.28 -1.80 -1.16
C PHE A 2 -6.34 -2.95 -0.16
N PRO A 3 -7.36 -3.79 -0.25
CA PRO A 3 -7.55 -4.83 0.78
C PRO A 3 -6.41 -5.84 0.85
N ASN A 4 -5.82 -6.17 -0.29
CA ASN A 4 -4.71 -7.12 -0.27
C ASN A 4 -3.48 -6.53 0.40
N LEU A 5 -3.25 -5.24 0.17
CA LEU A 5 -2.13 -4.56 0.83
C LEU A 5 -2.36 -4.50 2.33
N ASP A 6 -3.57 -4.16 2.75
CA ASP A 6 -3.86 -4.12 4.17
C ASP A 6 -3.67 -5.49 4.82
N ALA A 7 -4.05 -6.55 4.12
CA ALA A 7 -3.87 -7.90 4.63
C ALA A 7 -2.38 -8.24 4.80
N GLU A 8 -1.57 -7.83 3.83
CA GLU A 8 -0.13 -8.09 3.93
C GLU A 8 0.51 -7.30 5.05
N LEU A 9 0.09 -6.06 5.23
CA LEU A 9 0.59 -5.27 6.34
C LEU A 9 0.26 -5.94 7.67
N ALA A 10 -0.97 -6.42 7.80
CA ALA A 10 -1.38 -7.10 9.03
C ALA A 10 -0.58 -8.38 9.25
N ARG A 11 -0.37 -9.16 8.19
CA ARG A 11 0.40 -10.39 8.29
C ARG A 11 1.83 -10.12 8.73
N LYS A 12 2.43 -9.05 8.24
CA LYS A 12 3.80 -8.70 8.57
C LYS A 12 3.88 -7.85 9.82
N LYS A 13 2.73 -7.51 10.42
CA LYS A 13 2.66 -6.69 11.63
C LYS A 13 3.29 -5.32 11.42
N ILE A 14 3.05 -4.74 10.26
CA ILE A 14 3.54 -3.42 9.91
C ILE A 14 2.36 -2.46 9.90
N THR A 15 2.46 -1.38 10.69
CA THR A 15 1.44 -0.36 10.68
C THR A 15 1.70 0.61 9.54
N ARG A 16 0.66 1.39 9.18
CA ARG A 16 0.86 2.41 8.16
C ARG A 16 1.88 3.45 8.60
N SER A 17 1.91 3.76 9.89
CA SER A 17 2.91 4.70 10.41
C SER A 17 4.32 4.16 10.21
N LEU A 18 4.53 2.89 10.51
CA LEU A 18 5.84 2.29 10.31
C LEU A 18 6.20 2.25 8.83
N LEU A 19 5.23 1.89 8.00
CA LEU A 19 5.48 1.85 6.55
C LEU A 19 5.88 3.23 6.04
N ALA A 20 5.19 4.27 6.49
CA ALA A 20 5.51 5.63 6.06
C ALA A 20 6.93 5.99 6.45
N GLU A 21 7.34 5.59 7.65
CA GLU A 21 8.69 5.83 8.11
C GLU A 21 9.72 5.15 7.21
N ILE A 22 9.45 3.91 6.85
CA ILE A 22 10.39 3.14 6.04
C ILE A 22 10.57 3.78 4.67
N ILE A 23 9.48 4.27 4.07
CA ILE A 23 9.57 4.85 2.73
C ILE A 23 9.75 6.36 2.77
N HIS A 24 10.01 6.91 3.95
CA HIS A 24 10.33 8.35 4.12
C HIS A 24 9.18 9.25 3.70
N LYS A 25 7.95 8.87 4.06
CA LYS A 25 6.76 9.68 3.84
C LYS A 25 6.08 9.93 5.18
N THR A 26 5.19 10.91 5.22
CA THR A 26 4.41 11.13 6.43
C THR A 26 3.24 10.15 6.45
N PRO A 27 2.78 9.74 7.65
CA PRO A 27 1.61 8.86 7.72
C PRO A 27 0.37 9.47 7.08
N THR A 28 0.18 10.76 7.20
CA THR A 28 -0.97 11.42 6.59
C THR A 28 -0.94 11.30 5.08
N THR A 29 0.22 11.59 4.48
CA THR A 29 0.36 11.47 3.03
C THR A 29 0.12 10.05 2.57
N LEU A 30 0.70 9.09 3.27
CA LEU A 30 0.53 7.69 2.91
C LEU A 30 -0.94 7.27 3.00
N SER A 31 -1.61 7.68 4.07
CA SER A 31 -3.02 7.36 4.22
C SER A 31 -3.86 7.91 3.08
N LEU A 32 -3.59 9.16 2.68
CA LEU A 32 -4.32 9.75 1.57
C LEU A 32 -4.15 8.92 0.30
N LYS A 33 -2.94 8.49 0.03
CA LYS A 33 -2.67 7.71 -1.17
C LYS A 33 -3.31 6.33 -1.09
N LEU A 34 -3.23 5.68 0.06
CA LEU A 34 -3.81 4.35 0.20
C LEU A 34 -5.34 4.37 0.23
N ASN A 35 -5.92 5.51 0.57
CA ASN A 35 -7.38 5.66 0.55
C ASN A 35 -7.91 6.16 -0.78
N GLY A 36 -7.03 6.35 -1.76
CA GLY A 36 -7.44 6.77 -3.07
C GLY A 36 -7.70 8.26 -3.20
N LYS A 37 -7.27 9.05 -2.21
CA LYS A 37 -7.48 10.49 -2.26
C LYS A 37 -6.34 11.26 -2.87
N ALA A 38 -5.23 10.58 -3.11
CA ALA A 38 -4.08 11.18 -3.78
C ALA A 38 -3.49 10.13 -4.71
N PRO A 39 -2.85 10.55 -5.80
CA PRO A 39 -2.29 9.57 -6.75
C PRO A 39 -1.14 8.79 -6.14
N LEU A 40 -1.07 7.53 -6.51
CA LEU A 40 -0.01 6.64 -6.05
C LEU A 40 0.77 6.21 -7.29
N THR A 41 2.04 6.59 -7.35
CA THR A 41 2.86 6.29 -8.52
C THR A 41 3.40 4.88 -8.45
N LEU A 42 3.86 4.37 -9.59
CA LEU A 42 4.44 3.05 -9.65
C LEU A 42 5.68 2.96 -8.76
N SER A 43 6.50 4.01 -8.76
CA SER A 43 7.68 4.04 -7.90
C SER A 43 7.30 3.85 -6.44
N GLU A 44 6.25 4.53 -6.02
CA GLU A 44 5.79 4.42 -4.64
C GLU A 44 5.27 3.02 -4.35
N CYS A 45 4.57 2.41 -5.30
CA CYS A 45 4.12 1.04 -5.14
C CYS A 45 5.29 0.09 -4.95
N MET A 46 6.34 0.28 -5.72
CA MET A 46 7.53 -0.57 -5.61
C MET A 46 8.22 -0.36 -4.27
N GLU A 47 8.28 0.88 -3.80
CA GLU A 47 8.86 1.16 -2.50
C GLU A 47 8.09 0.47 -1.39
N ILE A 48 6.78 0.51 -1.47
CA ILE A 48 5.93 -0.12 -0.47
C ILE A 48 6.16 -1.64 -0.49
N LYS A 49 6.21 -2.23 -1.68
CA LYS A 49 6.42 -3.67 -1.78
C LYS A 49 7.74 -4.06 -1.14
N GLU A 50 8.79 -3.31 -1.41
CA GLU A 50 10.10 -3.60 -0.84
C GLU A 50 10.10 -3.41 0.68
N ALA A 51 9.42 -2.38 1.15
CA ALA A 51 9.36 -2.12 2.59
C ALA A 51 8.67 -3.26 3.33
N ILE A 52 7.63 -3.83 2.73
CA ILE A 52 6.90 -4.93 3.33
C ILE A 52 7.70 -6.22 3.25
N GLY A 53 8.51 -6.37 2.20
CA GLY A 53 9.28 -7.59 2.01
C GLY A 53 8.43 -8.77 1.58
N THR A 54 7.39 -8.51 0.81
CA THR A 54 6.46 -9.53 0.37
C THR A 54 6.82 -10.05 -1.01
N ASP A 55 6.45 -11.28 -1.28
CA ASP A 55 6.60 -11.88 -2.60
C ASP A 55 5.41 -11.62 -3.50
N CYS A 56 4.38 -10.98 -3.00
CA CYS A 56 3.20 -10.68 -3.81
C CYS A 56 3.54 -9.69 -4.91
N THR A 57 2.84 -9.83 -6.04
CA THR A 57 3.06 -8.91 -7.15
C THR A 57 2.41 -7.57 -6.86
N LEU A 58 2.85 -6.55 -7.60
CA LEU A 58 2.21 -5.24 -7.47
C LEU A 58 0.74 -5.31 -7.85
N ASP A 59 0.43 -6.07 -8.90
CA ASP A 59 -0.96 -6.22 -9.31
C ASP A 59 -1.82 -6.75 -8.18
N TYR A 60 -1.32 -7.74 -7.47
CA TYR A 60 -2.06 -8.31 -6.35
C TYR A 60 -2.19 -7.32 -5.19
N LEU A 61 -1.06 -6.70 -4.81
CA LEU A 61 -1.05 -5.80 -3.67
C LEU A 61 -1.97 -4.61 -3.86
N PHE A 62 -2.00 -4.09 -5.07
CA PHE A 62 -2.73 -2.84 -5.32
C PHE A 62 -4.02 -3.06 -6.09
N ALA A 63 -4.53 -4.28 -6.07
CA ALA A 63 -5.86 -4.53 -6.59
C ALA A 63 -6.89 -3.83 -5.71
N THR A 64 -7.86 -3.21 -6.35
CA THR A 64 -8.89 -2.50 -5.61
C THR A 64 -10.15 -3.34 -5.57
N GLU A 65 -11.10 -2.88 -4.77
CA GLU A 65 -12.33 -3.61 -4.55
C GLU A 65 -13.39 -3.34 -5.58
N GLN A 66 -13.21 -2.30 -6.37
CA GLN A 66 -14.32 -1.89 -7.16
C GLN A 66 -14.32 -2.50 -8.54
N GLU A 67 -13.49 -3.46 -8.76
CA GLU A 67 -13.43 -4.06 -10.06
C GLU A 67 -14.73 -4.67 -10.45
N GLY A 68 -15.51 -5.11 -9.51
CA GLY A 68 -16.79 -5.69 -9.85
C GLY A 68 -17.76 -4.68 -10.41
N GLY A 69 -17.46 -3.44 -10.24
CA GLY A 69 -18.36 -2.40 -10.70
C GLY A 69 -18.33 -2.23 -12.18
N GLU A 70 -17.35 -2.81 -12.82
CA GLU A 70 -17.33 -2.58 -14.15
C GLU A 70 -17.89 -3.49 -14.94
#